data_042aab811162c595a84fe1d4929a2a02
#
_entry.id   042aab811162c595a84fe1d4929a2a02
#
_cell.length_a   1.000
_cell.length_b   1.000
_cell.length_c   1.000
_cell.angle_alpha   90.00
_cell.angle_beta   90.00
_cell.angle_gamma   90.00
#
_symmetry.space_group_name_H-M   'P 1'
#
loop_
_entity.id
_entity.type
_entity.pdbx_description
1 polymer ?
#
loop_
_entity_poly.entity_id
_entity_poly.type
_entity_poly.pdbx_seq_one_letter_code
_entity_poly.pdbx_strand_id
1 'polypeptide(L)'
;MNKVLAIVFTLFFGLSCIAQDKEERLPNRSYLLADGQEKDLSFLKAKCRQANLDLGLSVLVNRIPTNSKLVTPKPSSHLLRQGELQLQLPMNETQDEFAVYHSDVFGIPSTINVLQIGDELITYRTMETAGNIHLLYHCVRGAYGTKKSSHPKNAPVYKLWDTPERTLLPDLELQDQIAQAEAKKLAKTGYDILIFNDLKSYAYNEFGDLGIGHFLDTMRKYNPDKMLQGDLLTPMSAQYLDRVNENQLWNASMRTKIVETLTEKQDFYNSQQMPWMIGNFQVILADKNRRATTLEELEWLLSKAAAFDAGFGLHFDAETMRKHGLTPVFLKTIRLWETLRLNGLFSEAQKEQFKDPYGNWHIAKENDSTYLLYAEHISRRYFCNFDDDRWEWNSPYESRFALCVAAEGKGSISELEFRTPNGILYLPCTLKGGQYLVYDFNGTACITDQNFNKIKEVFPQGVSILDEGTSEVSFTCEVHTEDKKQPSVTVRYYTHGVPECITHRLHPHK
;
A
#
# COMPACT_ATOMS: atom_id res chain seq x y z
N MET A 1 28.22 -4.67 -6.94
CA MET A 1 27.03 -3.78 -6.96
C MET A 1 26.27 -4.02 -5.65
N ASN A 2 26.30 -3.07 -4.73
CA ASN A 2 25.58 -3.19 -3.46
C ASN A 2 24.10 -3.09 -3.72
N LYS A 3 23.38 -4.21 -3.66
CA LYS A 3 21.91 -4.22 -3.68
C LYS A 3 21.45 -3.78 -2.28
N VAL A 4 20.98 -2.56 -2.16
CA VAL A 4 20.52 -1.98 -0.89
C VAL A 4 19.05 -2.36 -0.69
N LEU A 5 18.72 -2.92 0.47
CA LEU A 5 17.35 -3.10 0.91
C LEU A 5 16.76 -1.73 1.24
N ALA A 6 15.85 -1.22 0.42
CA ALA A 6 15.15 0.02 0.68
C ALA A 6 13.84 -0.27 1.41
N ILE A 7 13.78 0.04 2.70
CA ILE A 7 12.51 0.11 3.42
C ILE A 7 11.98 1.53 3.20
N VAL A 8 10.95 1.65 2.37
CA VAL A 8 10.31 2.93 2.08
C VAL A 8 9.26 3.20 3.14
N PHE A 9 9.53 4.12 4.05
CA PHE A 9 8.50 4.70 4.89
C PHE A 9 7.70 5.69 4.06
N THR A 10 6.52 5.27 3.60
CA THR A 10 5.62 6.16 2.86
C THR A 10 4.92 7.08 3.84
N LEU A 11 5.49 8.27 4.04
CA LEU A 11 4.80 9.37 4.70
C LEU A 11 4.02 10.12 3.62
N PHE A 12 2.69 9.96 3.59
CA PHE A 12 1.82 10.78 2.74
C PHE A 12 1.83 12.22 3.23
N PHE A 13 2.60 13.06 2.57
CA PHE A 13 2.49 14.51 2.71
C PHE A 13 2.13 15.10 1.35
N GLY A 14 0.93 15.66 1.25
CA GLY A 14 0.61 16.59 0.18
C GLY A 14 1.54 17.80 0.30
N LEU A 15 2.56 17.89 -0.54
CA LEU A 15 3.25 19.14 -0.80
C LEU A 15 2.27 19.99 -1.60
N SER A 16 1.60 20.92 -0.95
CA SER A 16 0.93 22.01 -1.67
C SER A 16 2.02 22.77 -2.44
N CYS A 17 1.91 22.79 -3.77
CA CYS A 17 2.69 23.67 -4.62
C CYS A 17 2.47 25.10 -4.15
N ILE A 18 3.43 25.66 -3.46
CA ILE A 18 3.48 27.08 -3.16
C ILE A 18 4.56 27.65 -4.07
N ALA A 19 4.15 28.14 -5.23
CA ALA A 19 4.93 29.11 -5.95
C ALA A 19 4.94 30.40 -5.10
N GLN A 20 5.93 30.60 -4.27
CA GLN A 20 6.16 31.86 -3.58
C GLN A 20 7.63 32.12 -3.35
N ASP A 21 8.04 33.26 -3.90
CA ASP A 21 9.22 33.98 -3.51
C ASP A 21 9.17 34.35 -2.01
N LYS A 22 9.87 33.56 -1.26
CA LYS A 22 10.62 33.85 -0.03
C LYS A 22 11.31 32.54 0.33
N GLU A 23 12.58 32.60 0.73
CA GLU A 23 13.31 31.49 1.34
C GLU A 23 12.58 30.97 2.59
N GLU A 24 11.42 30.35 2.39
CA GLU A 24 10.83 29.49 3.42
C GLU A 24 11.67 28.22 3.44
N ARG A 25 12.54 28.13 4.43
CA ARG A 25 13.05 26.85 4.91
C ARG A 25 11.86 25.92 4.97
N LEU A 26 11.95 24.74 4.36
CA LEU A 26 11.00 23.66 4.64
C LEU A 26 10.83 23.65 6.15
N PRO A 27 9.59 23.73 6.68
CA PRO A 27 9.40 23.79 8.12
C PRO A 27 10.21 22.65 8.72
N ASN A 28 10.92 22.94 9.81
CA ASN A 28 11.63 21.91 10.59
C ASN A 28 10.60 20.86 10.97
N ARG A 29 10.46 19.82 10.10
CA ARG A 29 9.54 18.73 10.35
C ARG A 29 10.22 17.83 11.34
N SER A 30 9.65 17.77 12.53
CA SER A 30 10.00 16.76 13.50
C SER A 30 9.33 15.44 13.10
N TYR A 31 10.03 14.35 13.30
CA TYR A 31 9.55 12.99 13.07
C TYR A 31 9.38 12.32 14.41
N LEU A 32 8.16 11.80 14.67
CA LEU A 32 7.89 11.06 15.88
C LEU A 32 8.49 9.66 15.74
N LEU A 33 9.50 9.35 16.53
CA LEU A 33 10.08 8.00 16.58
C LEU A 33 9.22 7.04 17.41
N ALA A 34 9.53 5.75 17.29
CA ALA A 34 8.82 4.69 18.03
C ALA A 34 8.90 4.86 19.56
N ASP A 35 9.91 5.55 20.07
CA ASP A 35 10.09 5.91 21.48
C ASP A 35 9.34 7.18 21.91
N GLY A 36 8.59 7.81 21.00
CA GLY A 36 7.85 9.05 21.24
C GLY A 36 8.68 10.32 21.18
N GLN A 37 9.97 10.25 20.80
CA GLN A 37 10.81 11.46 20.65
C GLN A 37 10.64 12.08 19.27
N GLU A 38 10.52 13.41 19.23
CA GLU A 38 10.59 14.18 17.99
C GLU A 38 12.04 14.44 17.60
N LYS A 39 12.41 14.13 16.36
CA LYS A 39 13.75 14.34 15.81
C LYS A 39 13.68 15.00 14.44
N ASP A 40 14.76 15.67 14.05
CA ASP A 40 14.88 16.27 12.72
C ASP A 40 15.24 15.24 11.63
N LEU A 41 15.19 15.68 10.39
CA LEU A 41 15.52 14.85 9.23
C LEU A 41 16.97 14.34 9.27
N SER A 42 17.91 15.12 9.81
CA SER A 42 19.32 14.74 9.86
C SER A 42 19.55 13.55 10.79
N PHE A 43 18.86 13.51 11.93
CA PHE A 43 18.89 12.37 12.83
C PHE A 43 18.29 11.12 12.17
N LEU A 44 17.14 11.26 11.51
CA LEU A 44 16.51 10.13 10.81
C LEU A 44 17.42 9.57 9.72
N LYS A 45 18.01 10.46 8.91
CA LYS A 45 18.97 10.07 7.87
C LYS A 45 20.20 9.35 8.44
N ALA A 46 20.75 9.83 9.54
CA ALA A 46 21.88 9.18 10.21
C ALA A 46 21.51 7.76 10.69
N LYS A 47 20.30 7.57 11.23
CA LYS A 47 19.79 6.25 11.64
C LYS A 47 19.57 5.31 10.47
N CYS A 48 18.99 5.79 9.36
CA CYS A 48 18.85 5.00 8.14
C CYS A 48 20.22 4.53 7.64
N ARG A 49 21.20 5.42 7.55
CA ARG A 49 22.56 5.08 7.13
C ARG A 49 23.23 4.05 8.06
N GLN A 50 23.07 4.19 9.37
CA GLN A 50 23.58 3.18 10.33
C GLN A 50 22.96 1.79 10.11
N ALA A 51 21.71 1.76 9.66
CA ALA A 51 21.00 0.52 9.32
C ALA A 51 21.21 0.08 7.86
N ASN A 52 22.05 0.78 7.09
CA ASN A 52 22.25 0.56 5.65
C ASN A 52 20.94 0.68 4.84
N LEU A 53 20.15 1.71 5.17
CA LEU A 53 18.87 2.03 4.53
C LEU A 53 18.94 3.41 3.88
N ASP A 54 18.32 3.55 2.72
CA ASP A 54 18.11 4.83 2.07
C ASP A 54 16.79 5.45 2.54
N LEU A 55 16.79 6.78 2.68
CA LEU A 55 15.62 7.54 3.07
C LEU A 55 14.91 8.09 1.84
N GLY A 56 13.65 7.70 1.63
CA GLY A 56 12.82 8.14 0.52
C GLY A 56 11.80 9.21 0.92
N LEU A 57 11.46 10.07 -0.06
CA LEU A 57 10.32 10.98 0.02
C LEU A 57 9.33 10.65 -1.08
N SER A 58 8.09 10.35 -0.70
CA SER A 58 6.97 10.17 -1.62
C SER A 58 6.24 11.49 -1.81
N VAL A 59 6.03 11.89 -3.06
CA VAL A 59 5.34 13.11 -3.43
C VAL A 59 4.24 12.82 -4.44
N LEU A 60 3.10 13.45 -4.25
CA LEU A 60 2.02 13.49 -5.24
C LEU A 60 2.31 14.67 -6.15
N VAL A 61 2.51 14.41 -7.44
CA VAL A 61 2.99 15.41 -8.39
C VAL A 61 1.87 16.01 -9.24
N ASN A 62 2.19 17.10 -9.96
CA ASN A 62 1.31 17.75 -10.92
C ASN A 62 -0.04 18.20 -10.32
N ARG A 63 0.01 18.79 -9.11
CA ARG A 63 -1.19 19.20 -8.34
C ARG A 63 -1.16 20.67 -7.99
N ILE A 64 -2.19 21.41 -8.39
CA ILE A 64 -2.40 22.81 -8.02
C ILE A 64 -3.60 22.87 -7.06
N PRO A 65 -3.38 23.09 -5.75
CA PRO A 65 -4.46 23.24 -4.78
C PRO A 65 -5.34 24.45 -5.12
N THR A 66 -6.64 24.35 -4.87
CA THR A 66 -7.59 25.43 -5.17
C THR A 66 -7.36 26.71 -4.36
N ASN A 67 -6.61 26.66 -3.28
CA ASN A 67 -6.16 27.82 -2.49
C ASN A 67 -4.80 28.36 -2.91
N SER A 68 -4.22 27.87 -3.98
CA SER A 68 -2.93 28.34 -4.52
C SER A 68 -3.06 29.74 -5.11
N LYS A 69 -1.98 30.52 -5.08
CA LYS A 69 -1.89 31.81 -5.78
C LYS A 69 -2.02 31.70 -7.30
N LEU A 70 -1.85 30.51 -7.85
CA LEU A 70 -2.12 30.20 -9.26
C LEU A 70 -3.62 30.08 -9.56
N VAL A 71 -4.46 30.00 -8.52
CA VAL A 71 -5.93 29.84 -8.63
C VAL A 71 -6.67 31.06 -8.10
N THR A 72 -6.19 31.65 -7.03
CA THR A 72 -6.88 32.76 -6.33
C THR A 72 -5.90 33.87 -5.97
N PRO A 73 -6.28 35.17 -6.03
CA PRO A 73 -7.62 35.72 -6.38
C PRO A 73 -7.88 35.76 -7.90
N LYS A 74 -6.85 35.51 -8.73
CA LYS A 74 -6.93 35.49 -10.18
C LYS A 74 -6.34 34.18 -10.72
N PRO A 75 -7.15 33.34 -11.40
CA PRO A 75 -6.67 32.09 -11.93
C PRO A 75 -5.64 32.30 -13.06
N SER A 76 -4.60 31.50 -13.07
CA SER A 76 -3.62 31.47 -14.15
C SER A 76 -4.28 31.07 -15.48
N SER A 77 -3.86 31.71 -16.56
CA SER A 77 -4.23 31.31 -17.93
C SER A 77 -3.62 29.95 -18.32
N HIS A 78 -2.63 29.47 -17.56
CA HIS A 78 -1.91 28.21 -17.75
C HIS A 78 -2.47 27.04 -16.89
N LEU A 79 -3.70 27.19 -16.37
CA LEU A 79 -4.44 26.03 -15.84
C LEU A 79 -4.90 25.17 -17.02
N LEU A 80 -4.67 23.85 -16.91
CA LEU A 80 -4.94 22.90 -17.99
C LEU A 80 -6.44 22.85 -18.31
N ARG A 81 -6.77 23.02 -19.59
CA ARG A 81 -8.13 23.05 -20.09
C ARG A 81 -8.49 21.71 -20.73
N GLN A 82 -9.69 21.22 -20.45
CA GLN A 82 -10.27 20.08 -21.17
C GLN A 82 -10.81 20.52 -22.54
N GLY A 83 -11.26 21.78 -22.65
CA GLY A 83 -11.77 22.35 -23.86
C GLY A 83 -12.37 23.72 -23.64
N GLU A 84 -12.75 24.35 -24.77
CA GLU A 84 -13.39 25.67 -24.84
C GLU A 84 -14.84 25.56 -25.25
N LEU A 85 -15.69 26.32 -24.58
CA LEU A 85 -17.10 26.53 -24.88
C LEU A 85 -17.38 28.03 -25.02
N GLN A 86 -18.61 28.36 -25.33
CA GLN A 86 -19.06 29.77 -25.38
C GLN A 86 -20.32 29.95 -24.56
N LEU A 87 -20.42 31.07 -23.85
CA LEU A 87 -21.59 31.48 -23.10
C LEU A 87 -22.74 31.80 -24.05
N GLN A 88 -23.91 31.17 -23.88
CA GLN A 88 -25.03 31.35 -24.80
C GLN A 88 -25.70 32.71 -24.66
N LEU A 89 -25.87 33.20 -23.43
CA LEU A 89 -26.48 34.50 -23.10
C LEU A 89 -25.56 35.31 -22.20
N PRO A 90 -25.69 36.62 -22.15
CA PRO A 90 -24.94 37.41 -21.17
C PRO A 90 -25.30 36.96 -19.76
N MET A 91 -24.31 36.95 -18.85
CA MET A 91 -24.47 36.56 -17.47
C MET A 91 -24.04 37.71 -16.54
N ASN A 92 -24.86 38.07 -15.58
CA ASN A 92 -24.54 39.06 -14.57
C ASN A 92 -23.87 38.41 -13.33
N GLU A 93 -23.47 39.20 -12.35
CA GLU A 93 -22.73 38.73 -11.17
C GLU A 93 -23.56 37.90 -10.18
N THR A 94 -24.90 37.93 -10.29
CA THR A 94 -25.81 37.29 -9.33
C THR A 94 -26.43 35.99 -9.82
N GLN A 95 -26.32 35.70 -11.12
CA GLN A 95 -26.88 34.47 -11.70
C GLN A 95 -26.05 33.25 -11.27
N ASP A 96 -26.74 32.24 -10.80
CA ASP A 96 -26.23 30.96 -10.38
C ASP A 96 -26.63 29.81 -11.31
N GLU A 97 -27.27 30.12 -12.42
CA GLU A 97 -27.62 29.26 -13.53
C GLU A 97 -27.30 29.93 -14.84
N PHE A 98 -26.74 29.19 -15.80
CA PHE A 98 -26.42 29.70 -17.12
C PHE A 98 -26.31 28.60 -18.17
N ALA A 99 -26.35 29.00 -19.44
CA ALA A 99 -26.21 28.09 -20.56
C ALA A 99 -24.93 28.34 -21.35
N VAL A 100 -24.33 27.27 -21.81
CA VAL A 100 -23.21 27.27 -22.77
C VAL A 100 -23.62 26.49 -24.02
N TYR A 101 -23.00 26.78 -25.16
CA TYR A 101 -23.21 25.94 -26.33
C TYR A 101 -22.71 24.55 -26.13
N HIS A 102 -23.33 23.56 -26.78
CA HIS A 102 -23.00 22.14 -26.65
C HIS A 102 -21.55 21.84 -26.95
N SER A 103 -20.96 20.97 -26.17
CA SER A 103 -19.61 20.45 -26.38
C SER A 103 -19.43 19.10 -25.69
N ASP A 104 -18.66 18.22 -26.31
CA ASP A 104 -18.36 16.88 -25.78
C ASP A 104 -17.42 16.89 -24.54
N VAL A 105 -16.84 18.04 -24.20
CA VAL A 105 -15.94 18.18 -23.03
C VAL A 105 -16.62 17.78 -21.72
N PHE A 106 -17.96 17.85 -21.64
CA PHE A 106 -18.70 17.42 -20.46
C PHE A 106 -18.79 15.89 -20.31
N GLY A 107 -18.46 15.12 -21.34
CA GLY A 107 -18.30 13.67 -21.26
C GLY A 107 -17.03 13.23 -20.47
N ILE A 108 -16.09 14.14 -20.23
CA ILE A 108 -14.88 13.87 -19.46
C ILE A 108 -15.22 13.95 -17.96
N PRO A 109 -14.93 12.90 -17.16
CA PRO A 109 -15.18 12.91 -15.73
C PRO A 109 -14.51 14.09 -15.03
N SER A 110 -15.19 14.65 -14.06
CA SER A 110 -14.72 15.78 -13.26
C SER A 110 -15.17 15.58 -11.81
N THR A 111 -14.34 16.00 -10.86
CA THR A 111 -14.61 15.86 -9.42
C THR A 111 -15.20 17.14 -8.84
N ILE A 112 -14.68 18.29 -9.26
CA ILE A 112 -15.09 19.60 -8.74
C ILE A 112 -15.81 20.47 -9.77
N ASN A 113 -15.92 20.00 -11.01
CA ASN A 113 -16.72 20.66 -12.07
C ASN A 113 -16.37 22.14 -12.25
N VAL A 114 -15.09 22.48 -12.48
CA VAL A 114 -14.62 23.86 -12.56
C VAL A 114 -14.64 24.39 -13.99
N LEU A 115 -15.22 25.56 -14.14
CA LEU A 115 -15.18 26.39 -15.36
C LEU A 115 -14.42 27.68 -15.06
N GLN A 116 -13.70 28.19 -16.07
CA GLN A 116 -13.06 29.50 -16.05
C GLN A 116 -13.69 30.40 -17.11
N ILE A 117 -14.11 31.59 -16.71
CA ILE A 117 -14.59 32.66 -17.62
C ILE A 117 -13.83 33.94 -17.27
N GLY A 118 -12.89 34.32 -18.11
CA GLY A 118 -11.98 35.42 -17.79
C GLY A 118 -11.18 35.12 -16.50
N ASP A 119 -11.28 36.05 -15.52
CA ASP A 119 -10.62 35.91 -14.22
C ASP A 119 -11.52 35.27 -13.14
N GLU A 120 -12.68 34.76 -13.50
CA GLU A 120 -13.63 34.11 -12.58
C GLU A 120 -13.58 32.58 -12.73
N LEU A 121 -13.53 31.86 -11.60
CA LEU A 121 -13.82 30.43 -11.55
C LEU A 121 -15.26 30.21 -11.09
N ILE A 122 -15.93 29.27 -11.71
CA ILE A 122 -17.32 28.89 -11.43
C ILE A 122 -17.37 27.38 -11.29
N THR A 123 -17.99 26.86 -10.24
CA THR A 123 -18.30 25.42 -10.14
C THR A 123 -19.79 25.22 -10.34
N TYR A 124 -20.17 24.08 -10.92
CA TYR A 124 -21.58 23.68 -11.08
C TYR A 124 -21.84 22.32 -10.44
N ARG A 125 -23.08 22.09 -10.00
CA ARG A 125 -23.44 20.82 -9.37
C ARG A 125 -24.09 19.85 -10.35
N THR A 126 -24.97 20.33 -11.21
CA THR A 126 -25.70 19.53 -12.20
C THR A 126 -25.71 20.21 -13.55
N MET A 127 -25.85 19.40 -14.58
CA MET A 127 -25.93 19.85 -15.97
C MET A 127 -27.02 19.06 -16.69
N GLU A 128 -27.79 19.77 -17.55
CA GLU A 128 -28.75 19.18 -18.46
C GLU A 128 -28.41 19.57 -19.91
N THR A 129 -28.62 18.65 -20.84
CA THR A 129 -28.44 18.92 -22.27
C THR A 129 -29.79 19.12 -22.93
N ALA A 130 -29.98 20.27 -23.55
CA ALA A 130 -31.19 20.64 -24.27
C ALA A 130 -30.84 21.11 -25.71
N GLY A 131 -30.96 20.21 -26.67
CA GLY A 131 -30.59 20.48 -28.07
C GLY A 131 -29.10 20.78 -28.20
N ASN A 132 -28.75 22.00 -28.64
CA ASN A 132 -27.35 22.40 -28.85
C ASN A 132 -26.79 23.23 -27.69
N ILE A 133 -27.37 23.13 -26.49
CA ILE A 133 -26.87 23.81 -25.28
C ILE A 133 -26.76 22.86 -24.10
N HIS A 134 -25.88 23.22 -23.17
CA HIS A 134 -25.83 22.68 -21.83
C HIS A 134 -26.30 23.76 -20.84
N LEU A 135 -27.27 23.38 -20.00
CA LEU A 135 -27.76 24.19 -18.90
C LEU A 135 -27.04 23.77 -17.62
N LEU A 136 -26.39 24.70 -16.95
CA LEU A 136 -25.61 24.47 -15.74
C LEU A 136 -26.37 25.06 -14.55
N TYR A 137 -26.55 24.24 -13.51
CA TYR A 137 -27.34 24.55 -12.34
C TYR A 137 -26.54 24.52 -11.05
N HIS A 138 -27.05 25.27 -10.06
CA HIS A 138 -26.44 25.36 -8.73
C HIS A 138 -24.97 25.77 -8.81
N CYS A 139 -24.73 26.84 -9.59
CA CYS A 139 -23.38 27.32 -9.82
C CYS A 139 -22.89 28.17 -8.65
N VAL A 140 -21.67 27.91 -8.20
CA VAL A 140 -20.99 28.76 -7.23
C VAL A 140 -20.12 29.74 -8.00
N ARG A 141 -20.55 30.99 -8.04
CA ARG A 141 -19.86 32.10 -8.68
C ARG A 141 -18.69 32.59 -7.83
N GLY A 142 -17.59 33.02 -8.46
CA GLY A 142 -16.38 33.43 -7.76
C GLY A 142 -15.78 32.29 -6.91
N ALA A 143 -15.85 31.06 -7.42
CA ALA A 143 -15.36 29.88 -6.70
C ALA A 143 -13.87 30.05 -6.30
N TYR A 144 -13.51 29.43 -5.17
CA TYR A 144 -12.14 29.46 -4.62
C TYR A 144 -11.56 30.84 -4.35
N GLY A 145 -12.44 31.86 -4.16
CA GLY A 145 -12.01 33.23 -3.85
C GLY A 145 -11.65 34.09 -5.05
N THR A 146 -12.02 33.66 -6.27
CA THR A 146 -11.94 34.52 -7.45
C THR A 146 -13.08 35.55 -7.45
N LYS A 147 -12.92 36.64 -8.21
CA LYS A 147 -13.90 37.72 -8.21
C LYS A 147 -15.09 37.42 -9.16
N LYS A 148 -16.31 37.51 -8.65
CA LYS A 148 -17.52 37.48 -9.49
C LYS A 148 -17.52 38.64 -10.50
N SER A 149 -17.90 38.36 -11.72
CA SER A 149 -17.92 39.33 -12.81
C SER A 149 -19.13 39.13 -13.74
N SER A 150 -19.55 40.17 -14.43
CA SER A 150 -20.48 40.02 -15.54
C SER A 150 -19.75 39.58 -16.80
N HIS A 151 -20.37 38.71 -17.56
CA HIS A 151 -19.77 38.15 -18.79
C HIS A 151 -20.70 38.37 -19.98
N PRO A 152 -20.18 38.83 -21.13
CA PRO A 152 -21.00 39.07 -22.32
C PRO A 152 -21.39 37.73 -22.99
N LYS A 153 -22.43 37.79 -23.83
CA LYS A 153 -22.73 36.66 -24.73
C LYS A 153 -21.51 36.28 -25.55
N ASN A 154 -21.36 34.99 -25.80
CA ASN A 154 -20.21 34.38 -26.51
C ASN A 154 -18.85 34.53 -25.80
N ALA A 155 -18.84 34.95 -24.52
CA ALA A 155 -17.60 34.90 -23.74
C ALA A 155 -17.05 33.46 -23.75
N PRO A 156 -15.72 33.28 -23.92
CA PRO A 156 -15.10 31.96 -23.86
C PRO A 156 -15.21 31.40 -22.46
N VAL A 157 -15.60 30.14 -22.38
CA VAL A 157 -15.75 29.35 -21.14
C VAL A 157 -14.81 28.16 -21.26
N TYR A 158 -13.87 28.02 -20.35
CA TYR A 158 -12.94 26.90 -20.36
C TYR A 158 -13.29 25.89 -19.26
N LYS A 159 -13.51 24.64 -19.63
CA LYS A 159 -13.60 23.56 -18.64
C LYS A 159 -12.18 23.15 -18.25
N LEU A 160 -11.87 23.21 -16.96
CA LEU A 160 -10.55 22.89 -16.44
C LEU A 160 -10.43 21.40 -16.10
N TRP A 161 -9.21 20.85 -16.20
CA TRP A 161 -8.88 19.55 -15.64
C TRP A 161 -8.81 19.63 -14.11
N ASP A 162 -9.48 18.70 -13.45
CA ASP A 162 -9.42 18.50 -12.01
C ASP A 162 -9.12 17.03 -11.66
N THR A 163 -8.84 16.77 -10.41
CA THR A 163 -8.45 15.46 -9.92
C THR A 163 -9.33 15.00 -8.75
N PRO A 164 -9.34 13.70 -8.43
CA PRO A 164 -10.06 13.16 -7.27
C PRO A 164 -9.69 13.85 -5.94
N GLU A 165 -8.47 14.37 -5.83
CA GLU A 165 -7.99 15.12 -4.66
C GLU A 165 -8.46 16.58 -4.63
N ARG A 166 -9.35 16.96 -5.55
CA ARG A 166 -9.90 18.33 -5.70
C ARG A 166 -8.83 19.38 -5.97
N THR A 167 -7.88 19.07 -6.82
CA THR A 167 -6.85 19.98 -7.31
C THR A 167 -6.99 20.21 -8.81
N LEU A 168 -6.38 21.27 -9.32
CA LEU A 168 -6.30 21.57 -10.75
C LEU A 168 -4.94 21.11 -11.30
N LEU A 169 -4.84 21.01 -12.62
CA LEU A 169 -3.62 20.64 -13.33
C LEU A 169 -3.05 21.86 -14.08
N PRO A 170 -1.72 21.96 -14.24
CA PRO A 170 -1.06 22.94 -15.11
C PRO A 170 -1.03 22.47 -16.56
N ASP A 171 -0.95 23.42 -17.52
CA ASP A 171 -0.49 23.14 -18.88
C ASP A 171 1.03 22.88 -18.88
N LEU A 172 1.62 22.57 -20.05
CA LEU A 172 3.03 22.20 -20.13
C LEU A 172 3.97 23.35 -19.68
N GLU A 173 3.66 24.60 -20.02
CA GLU A 173 4.49 25.73 -19.65
C GLU A 173 4.54 25.94 -18.14
N LEU A 174 3.39 25.94 -17.49
CA LEU A 174 3.29 26.05 -16.02
C LEU A 174 3.83 24.80 -15.32
N GLN A 175 3.62 23.62 -15.91
CA GLN A 175 4.20 22.36 -15.45
C GLN A 175 5.72 22.45 -15.35
N ASP A 176 6.40 22.94 -16.39
CA ASP A 176 7.87 23.05 -16.41
C ASP A 176 8.38 24.05 -15.38
N GLN A 177 7.67 25.18 -15.19
CA GLN A 177 8.01 26.15 -14.16
C GLN A 177 7.91 25.56 -12.75
N ILE A 178 6.82 24.83 -12.47
CA ILE A 178 6.59 24.14 -11.18
C ILE A 178 7.65 23.05 -11.00
N ALA A 179 7.87 22.20 -11.99
CA ALA A 179 8.84 21.12 -11.95
C ALA A 179 10.25 21.63 -11.62
N GLN A 180 10.67 22.73 -12.27
CA GLN A 180 11.98 23.33 -12.00
C GLN A 180 12.09 23.85 -10.55
N ALA A 181 11.06 24.51 -10.05
CA ALA A 181 11.04 25.03 -8.68
C ALA A 181 11.08 23.88 -7.66
N GLU A 182 10.31 22.82 -7.88
CA GLU A 182 10.28 21.62 -7.04
C GLU A 182 11.60 20.86 -7.09
N ALA A 183 12.17 20.65 -8.27
CA ALA A 183 13.44 19.95 -8.45
C ALA A 183 14.58 20.64 -7.70
N LYS A 184 14.68 21.98 -7.81
CA LYS A 184 15.67 22.78 -7.05
C LYS A 184 15.48 22.69 -5.54
N LYS A 185 14.22 22.61 -5.08
CA LYS A 185 13.88 22.45 -3.67
C LYS A 185 14.23 21.05 -3.17
N LEU A 186 13.89 20.01 -3.94
CA LEU A 186 14.19 18.62 -3.61
C LEU A 186 15.69 18.33 -3.62
N ALA A 187 16.47 18.99 -4.47
CA ALA A 187 17.93 18.87 -4.49
C ALA A 187 18.58 19.26 -3.16
N LYS A 188 17.99 20.20 -2.43
CA LYS A 188 18.48 20.67 -1.12
C LYS A 188 18.02 19.78 0.04
N THR A 189 17.20 18.75 -0.22
CA THR A 189 16.72 17.85 0.82
C THR A 189 17.72 16.73 1.13
N GLY A 190 17.62 16.17 2.31
CA GLY A 190 18.44 15.03 2.72
C GLY A 190 17.93 13.67 2.23
N TYR A 191 16.91 13.59 1.40
CA TYR A 191 16.38 12.32 0.89
C TYR A 191 17.29 11.72 -0.17
N ASP A 192 17.42 10.39 -0.15
CA ASP A 192 18.22 9.62 -1.09
C ASP A 192 17.37 9.12 -2.27
N ILE A 193 16.07 8.94 -2.04
CA ILE A 193 15.09 8.45 -3.01
C ILE A 193 13.96 9.46 -3.15
N LEU A 194 13.59 9.79 -4.40
CA LEU A 194 12.38 10.56 -4.72
C LEU A 194 11.37 9.66 -5.39
N ILE A 195 10.17 9.57 -4.82
CA ILE A 195 9.08 8.70 -5.28
C ILE A 195 7.97 9.60 -5.80
N PHE A 196 7.70 9.52 -7.10
CA PHE A 196 6.68 10.31 -7.78
C PHE A 196 5.42 9.50 -7.98
N ASN A 197 4.31 10.00 -7.44
CA ASN A 197 3.00 9.39 -7.58
C ASN A 197 2.13 10.23 -8.51
N ASP A 198 1.36 9.55 -9.38
CA ASP A 198 0.50 10.12 -10.38
C ASP A 198 1.24 10.76 -11.56
N LEU A 199 2.31 10.12 -12.02
CA LEU A 199 3.01 10.53 -13.26
C LEU A 199 2.05 10.59 -14.46
N LYS A 200 1.00 9.78 -14.48
CA LYS A 200 -0.02 9.78 -15.53
C LYS A 200 -0.66 11.17 -15.74
N SER A 201 -0.75 11.98 -14.69
CA SER A 201 -1.34 13.31 -14.78
C SER A 201 -0.60 14.26 -15.72
N TYR A 202 0.69 14.03 -15.92
CA TYR A 202 1.49 14.80 -16.89
C TYR A 202 1.16 14.48 -18.35
N ALA A 203 0.51 13.35 -18.62
CA ALA A 203 0.10 12.97 -19.97
C ALA A 203 -1.29 13.53 -20.36
N TYR A 204 -1.98 14.26 -19.48
CA TYR A 204 -3.30 14.84 -19.78
C TYR A 204 -3.23 16.10 -20.64
N ASN A 205 -2.04 16.72 -20.79
CA ASN A 205 -1.83 17.79 -21.76
C ASN A 205 -1.73 17.22 -23.18
N GLU A 206 -1.68 18.11 -24.17
CA GLU A 206 -1.60 17.76 -25.60
C GLU A 206 -0.30 17.03 -26.01
N PHE A 207 0.71 17.02 -25.13
CA PHE A 207 2.02 16.41 -25.39
C PHE A 207 2.11 14.96 -24.90
N GLY A 208 1.10 14.47 -24.18
CA GLY A 208 1.03 13.07 -23.74
C GLY A 208 2.27 12.64 -22.96
N ASP A 209 2.91 11.56 -23.38
CA ASP A 209 4.09 10.99 -22.71
C ASP A 209 5.30 11.94 -22.67
N LEU A 210 5.41 12.89 -23.62
CA LEU A 210 6.44 13.93 -23.58
C LEU A 210 6.33 14.81 -22.33
N GLY A 211 5.11 15.07 -21.83
CA GLY A 211 4.91 15.81 -20.60
C GLY A 211 5.54 15.11 -19.39
N ILE A 212 5.46 13.78 -19.34
CA ILE A 212 6.13 12.96 -18.32
C ILE A 212 7.66 13.10 -18.47
N GLY A 213 8.16 13.00 -19.71
CA GLY A 213 9.58 13.15 -20.01
C GLY A 213 10.14 14.50 -19.57
N HIS A 214 9.45 15.60 -19.86
CA HIS A 214 9.84 16.95 -19.42
C HIS A 214 9.99 17.07 -17.90
N PHE A 215 9.02 16.54 -17.16
CA PHE A 215 9.06 16.53 -15.69
C PHE A 215 10.28 15.73 -15.19
N LEU A 216 10.44 14.50 -15.66
CA LEU A 216 11.49 13.59 -15.17
C LEU A 216 12.89 14.06 -15.59
N ASP A 217 13.05 14.61 -16.79
CA ASP A 217 14.32 15.25 -17.24
C ASP A 217 14.71 16.36 -16.27
N THR A 218 13.76 17.25 -15.96
CA THR A 218 13.98 18.33 -15.00
C THR A 218 14.36 17.80 -13.62
N MET A 219 13.66 16.76 -13.13
CA MET A 219 13.99 16.14 -11.85
C MET A 219 15.39 15.53 -11.86
N ARG A 220 15.77 14.79 -12.90
CA ARG A 220 17.10 14.18 -13.06
C ARG A 220 18.19 15.23 -13.14
N LYS A 221 17.99 16.29 -13.89
CA LYS A 221 18.94 17.40 -14.06
C LYS A 221 19.36 18.04 -12.72
N TYR A 222 18.40 18.27 -11.82
CA TYR A 222 18.69 18.90 -10.53
C TYR A 222 18.98 17.90 -9.41
N ASN A 223 18.72 16.61 -9.61
CA ASN A 223 18.87 15.55 -8.61
C ASN A 223 19.61 14.33 -9.20
N PRO A 224 20.83 14.51 -9.78
CA PRO A 224 21.53 13.44 -10.52
C PRO A 224 21.89 12.24 -9.63
N ASP A 225 22.18 12.47 -8.36
CA ASP A 225 22.64 11.43 -7.41
C ASP A 225 21.50 10.77 -6.63
N LYS A 226 20.25 11.18 -6.85
CA LYS A 226 19.11 10.60 -6.17
C LYS A 226 18.48 9.50 -7.00
N MET A 227 18.01 8.42 -6.34
CA MET A 227 17.18 7.43 -7.00
C MET A 227 15.81 8.04 -7.30
N LEU A 228 15.34 7.92 -8.54
CA LEU A 228 13.99 8.33 -8.96
C LEU A 228 13.12 7.09 -9.14
N GLN A 229 12.03 7.03 -8.40
CA GLN A 229 11.00 6.00 -8.54
C GLN A 229 9.71 6.64 -9.02
N GLY A 230 9.04 6.01 -9.99
CA GLY A 230 7.73 6.44 -10.48
C GLY A 230 6.68 5.34 -10.38
N ASP A 231 5.44 5.72 -10.59
CA ASP A 231 4.27 4.83 -10.57
C ASP A 231 3.77 4.45 -11.98
N LEU A 232 4.50 4.83 -13.02
CA LEU A 232 4.14 4.55 -14.40
C LEU A 232 5.38 4.31 -15.26
N LEU A 233 5.38 3.21 -16.02
CA LEU A 233 6.39 2.93 -17.04
C LEU A 233 5.86 3.27 -18.43
N THR A 234 6.54 4.19 -19.09
CA THR A 234 6.32 4.61 -20.48
C THR A 234 7.67 4.72 -21.18
N PRO A 235 7.73 4.83 -22.52
CA PRO A 235 8.98 5.09 -23.22
C PRO A 235 9.75 6.31 -22.71
N MET A 236 9.07 7.37 -22.31
CA MET A 236 9.71 8.56 -21.76
C MET A 236 10.15 8.36 -20.32
N SER A 237 9.31 7.78 -19.45
CA SER A 237 9.66 7.57 -18.05
C SER A 237 10.80 6.56 -17.87
N ALA A 238 10.89 5.55 -18.74
CA ALA A 238 11.94 4.54 -18.73
C ALA A 238 13.36 5.10 -18.87
N GLN A 239 13.51 6.29 -19.46
CA GLN A 239 14.81 6.92 -19.65
C GLN A 239 15.37 7.58 -18.38
N TYR A 240 14.51 7.89 -17.42
CA TYR A 240 14.86 8.69 -16.25
C TYR A 240 14.67 7.97 -14.92
N LEU A 241 13.75 7.00 -14.85
CA LEU A 241 13.46 6.27 -13.64
C LEU A 241 14.50 5.17 -13.37
N ASP A 242 14.89 5.02 -12.13
CA ASP A 242 15.74 3.91 -11.68
C ASP A 242 14.89 2.70 -11.25
N ARG A 243 13.62 2.92 -10.94
CA ARG A 243 12.69 1.87 -10.50
C ARG A 243 11.24 2.29 -10.72
N VAL A 244 10.36 1.31 -10.96
CA VAL A 244 8.92 1.52 -11.08
C VAL A 244 8.17 0.75 -9.98
N ASN A 245 7.19 1.44 -9.37
CA ASN A 245 6.20 0.85 -8.48
C ASN A 245 4.83 1.47 -8.79
N GLU A 246 3.93 0.72 -9.39
CA GLU A 246 2.60 1.22 -9.75
C GLU A 246 1.70 1.53 -8.54
N ASN A 247 2.25 1.49 -7.32
CA ASN A 247 1.58 1.85 -6.06
C ASN A 247 0.26 1.12 -5.78
N GLN A 248 0.04 -0.05 -6.37
CA GLN A 248 -1.13 -0.85 -6.06
C GLN A 248 -1.06 -1.34 -4.61
N LEU A 249 -2.13 -1.12 -3.86
CA LEU A 249 -2.23 -1.57 -2.49
C LEU A 249 -2.91 -2.95 -2.46
N TRP A 250 -2.13 -3.98 -2.17
CA TRP A 250 -2.58 -5.36 -2.11
C TRP A 250 -2.96 -5.76 -0.69
N ASN A 251 -3.87 -6.72 -0.59
CA ASN A 251 -4.19 -7.42 0.65
C ASN A 251 -4.42 -8.92 0.38
N ALA A 252 -4.41 -9.72 1.43
CA ALA A 252 -4.46 -11.17 1.33
C ALA A 252 -5.73 -11.74 0.64
N SER A 253 -6.84 -10.98 0.59
CA SER A 253 -8.06 -11.43 -0.11
C SER A 253 -7.97 -11.37 -1.63
N MET A 254 -6.92 -10.76 -2.18
CA MET A 254 -6.73 -10.53 -3.61
C MET A 254 -5.70 -11.47 -4.26
N ARG A 255 -5.33 -12.57 -3.59
CA ARG A 255 -4.20 -13.43 -3.97
C ARG A 255 -4.19 -13.83 -5.44
N THR A 256 -5.30 -14.38 -5.95
CA THR A 256 -5.41 -14.81 -7.36
C THR A 256 -5.20 -13.64 -8.31
N LYS A 257 -5.92 -12.54 -8.10
CA LYS A 257 -5.81 -11.35 -8.96
C LYS A 257 -4.40 -10.74 -8.95
N ILE A 258 -3.74 -10.77 -7.79
CA ILE A 258 -2.35 -10.29 -7.67
C ILE A 258 -1.45 -11.10 -8.60
N VAL A 259 -1.48 -12.43 -8.48
CA VAL A 259 -0.62 -13.32 -9.27
C VAL A 259 -0.90 -13.20 -10.76
N GLU A 260 -2.17 -13.17 -11.18
CA GLU A 260 -2.56 -12.94 -12.58
C GLU A 260 -1.96 -11.62 -13.10
N THR A 261 -2.17 -10.53 -12.39
CA THR A 261 -1.65 -9.21 -12.78
C THR A 261 -0.11 -9.19 -12.85
N LEU A 262 0.57 -9.82 -11.89
CA LEU A 262 2.03 -9.87 -11.87
C LEU A 262 2.57 -10.73 -13.02
N THR A 263 1.91 -11.84 -13.35
CA THR A 263 2.28 -12.71 -14.47
C THR A 263 2.16 -11.96 -15.81
N GLU A 264 1.05 -11.25 -16.03
CA GLU A 264 0.85 -10.43 -17.23
C GLU A 264 1.92 -9.33 -17.40
N LYS A 265 2.41 -8.76 -16.29
CA LYS A 265 3.37 -7.65 -16.31
C LYS A 265 4.83 -8.09 -16.34
N GLN A 266 5.14 -9.30 -15.87
CA GLN A 266 6.51 -9.76 -15.72
C GLN A 266 7.31 -9.66 -17.03
N ASP A 267 6.75 -10.13 -18.14
CA ASP A 267 7.44 -10.13 -19.43
C ASP A 267 7.68 -8.71 -19.93
N PHE A 268 6.73 -7.81 -19.70
CA PHE A 268 6.86 -6.40 -20.07
C PHE A 268 8.02 -5.74 -19.31
N TYR A 269 8.05 -5.83 -17.98
CA TYR A 269 9.12 -5.20 -17.19
C TYR A 269 10.49 -5.84 -17.45
N ASN A 270 10.54 -7.16 -17.61
CA ASN A 270 11.78 -7.87 -17.95
C ASN A 270 12.33 -7.45 -19.31
N SER A 271 11.47 -7.28 -20.32
CA SER A 271 11.86 -6.82 -21.66
C SER A 271 12.44 -5.40 -21.66
N GLN A 272 11.98 -4.55 -20.74
CA GLN A 272 12.47 -3.18 -20.57
C GLN A 272 13.71 -3.10 -19.66
N GLN A 273 14.16 -4.21 -19.08
CA GLN A 273 15.25 -4.26 -18.08
C GLN A 273 15.04 -3.28 -16.91
N MET A 274 13.81 -2.91 -16.63
CA MET A 274 13.44 -1.96 -15.59
C MET A 274 13.28 -2.68 -14.24
N PRO A 275 14.03 -2.31 -13.21
CA PRO A 275 13.75 -2.76 -11.85
C PRO A 275 12.34 -2.36 -11.45
N TRP A 276 11.55 -3.32 -10.99
CA TRP A 276 10.14 -3.10 -10.67
C TRP A 276 9.75 -3.66 -9.31
N MET A 277 8.59 -3.25 -8.82
CA MET A 277 8.02 -3.67 -7.56
C MET A 277 6.63 -4.24 -7.79
N ILE A 278 6.31 -5.30 -7.05
CA ILE A 278 4.98 -5.94 -7.13
C ILE A 278 3.85 -5.09 -6.52
N GLY A 279 4.14 -3.91 -6.03
CA GLY A 279 3.20 -3.01 -5.36
C GLY A 279 3.48 -2.90 -3.87
N ASN A 280 2.49 -2.36 -3.14
CA ASN A 280 2.57 -2.14 -1.70
C ASN A 280 1.62 -3.07 -0.96
N PHE A 281 2.09 -3.67 0.13
CA PHE A 281 1.28 -4.47 1.03
C PHE A 281 1.02 -3.71 2.32
N GLN A 282 -0.25 -3.66 2.73
CA GLN A 282 -0.63 -2.96 3.95
C GLN A 282 -0.55 -3.89 5.17
N VAL A 283 0.27 -3.52 6.14
CA VAL A 283 0.25 -4.13 7.49
C VAL A 283 -0.75 -3.36 8.34
N ILE A 284 -1.71 -4.07 8.92
CA ILE A 284 -2.82 -3.49 9.67
C ILE A 284 -2.93 -4.05 11.07
N LEU A 285 -3.47 -3.25 11.98
CA LEU A 285 -3.98 -3.69 13.28
C LEU A 285 -5.39 -4.26 13.11
N ALA A 286 -5.82 -5.07 14.06
CA ALA A 286 -7.19 -5.55 14.12
C ALA A 286 -8.17 -4.39 14.30
N ASP A 287 -9.27 -4.42 13.57
CA ASP A 287 -10.41 -3.52 13.72
C ASP A 287 -11.73 -4.33 13.77
N LYS A 288 -12.88 -3.66 13.75
CA LYS A 288 -14.19 -4.31 13.83
C LYS A 288 -14.48 -5.28 12.68
N ASN A 289 -13.83 -5.10 11.53
CA ASN A 289 -14.12 -5.81 10.28
C ASN A 289 -12.96 -6.67 9.80
N ARG A 290 -11.75 -6.42 10.31
CA ARG A 290 -10.52 -7.04 9.84
C ARG A 290 -9.64 -7.47 11.01
N ARG A 291 -9.03 -8.63 10.91
CA ARG A 291 -7.99 -9.07 11.83
C ARG A 291 -6.66 -8.37 11.51
N ALA A 292 -5.76 -8.36 12.48
CA ALA A 292 -4.39 -7.91 12.26
C ALA A 292 -3.67 -8.79 11.24
N THR A 293 -2.73 -8.20 10.51
CA THR A 293 -1.89 -8.92 9.55
C THR A 293 -1.13 -10.05 10.25
N THR A 294 -1.10 -11.21 9.63
CA THR A 294 -0.46 -12.40 10.16
C THR A 294 0.90 -12.68 9.50
N LEU A 295 1.70 -13.58 10.07
CA LEU A 295 2.99 -13.92 9.51
C LEU A 295 2.86 -14.61 8.15
N GLU A 296 1.92 -15.53 8.00
CA GLU A 296 1.67 -16.23 6.74
C GLU A 296 1.22 -15.28 5.61
N GLU A 297 0.53 -14.19 5.93
CA GLU A 297 0.17 -13.17 4.93
C GLU A 297 1.39 -12.41 4.43
N LEU A 298 2.32 -12.11 5.33
CA LEU A 298 3.59 -11.47 4.97
C LEU A 298 4.49 -12.42 4.16
N GLU A 299 4.66 -13.67 4.60
CA GLU A 299 5.50 -14.65 3.90
C GLU A 299 4.94 -15.00 2.53
N TRP A 300 3.59 -15.00 2.38
CA TRP A 300 2.98 -15.11 1.07
C TRP A 300 3.41 -13.97 0.13
N LEU A 301 3.39 -12.71 0.58
CA LEU A 301 3.89 -11.57 -0.20
C LEU A 301 5.37 -11.74 -0.57
N LEU A 302 6.21 -12.14 0.39
CA LEU A 302 7.64 -12.31 0.19
C LEU A 302 7.94 -13.43 -0.82
N SER A 303 7.15 -14.52 -0.80
CA SER A 303 7.24 -15.58 -1.80
C SER A 303 6.91 -15.07 -3.21
N LYS A 304 5.92 -14.17 -3.37
CA LYS A 304 5.62 -13.55 -4.66
C LYS A 304 6.74 -12.61 -5.12
N ALA A 305 7.30 -11.81 -4.21
CA ALA A 305 8.48 -11.00 -4.52
C ALA A 305 9.66 -11.87 -5.03
N ALA A 306 9.87 -13.05 -4.42
CA ALA A 306 10.86 -14.00 -4.87
C ALA A 306 10.49 -14.66 -6.22
N ALA A 307 9.21 -15.04 -6.42
CA ALA A 307 8.71 -15.63 -7.66
C ALA A 307 8.98 -14.77 -8.89
N PHE A 308 8.72 -13.47 -8.74
CA PHE A 308 8.82 -12.51 -9.84
C PHE A 308 10.15 -11.74 -9.87
N ASP A 309 11.09 -12.09 -8.99
CA ASP A 309 12.37 -11.39 -8.78
C ASP A 309 12.21 -9.87 -8.68
N ALA A 310 11.14 -9.42 -8.03
CA ALA A 310 10.74 -8.03 -7.93
C ALA A 310 10.83 -7.52 -6.49
N GLY A 311 10.93 -6.21 -6.33
CA GLY A 311 10.83 -5.56 -5.03
C GLY A 311 9.36 -5.49 -4.55
N PHE A 312 9.18 -5.08 -3.32
CA PHE A 312 7.86 -4.80 -2.74
C PHE A 312 7.91 -3.59 -1.80
N GLY A 313 6.76 -2.98 -1.56
CA GLY A 313 6.59 -1.96 -0.55
C GLY A 313 5.73 -2.47 0.61
N LEU A 314 5.98 -1.94 1.81
CA LEU A 314 5.11 -2.13 2.96
C LEU A 314 4.55 -0.79 3.40
N HIS A 315 3.23 -0.71 3.47
CA HIS A 315 2.56 0.39 4.13
C HIS A 315 2.40 0.03 5.61
N PHE A 316 3.31 0.55 6.42
CA PHE A 316 3.50 0.17 7.81
C PHE A 316 3.82 1.43 8.63
N ASP A 317 2.76 2.12 9.10
CA ASP A 317 2.93 3.35 9.86
C ASP A 317 3.51 3.11 11.26
N ALA A 318 4.01 4.18 11.89
CA ALA A 318 4.69 4.09 13.18
C ALA A 318 3.77 3.63 14.33
N GLU A 319 2.47 3.90 14.27
CA GLU A 319 1.51 3.44 15.27
C GLU A 319 1.29 1.93 15.14
N THR A 320 1.06 1.45 13.93
CA THR A 320 0.94 0.02 13.62
C THR A 320 2.19 -0.74 14.02
N MET A 321 3.38 -0.21 13.68
CA MET A 321 4.66 -0.82 14.08
C MET A 321 4.81 -1.00 15.58
N ARG A 322 4.36 -0.03 16.38
CA ARG A 322 4.45 -0.10 17.85
C ARG A 322 3.44 -1.05 18.48
N LYS A 323 2.24 -1.09 17.92
CA LYS A 323 1.10 -1.82 18.50
C LYS A 323 0.97 -3.26 17.99
N HIS A 324 1.63 -3.62 16.90
CA HIS A 324 1.57 -4.95 16.33
C HIS A 324 2.63 -5.87 16.94
N GLY A 325 2.21 -6.89 17.69
CA GLY A 325 3.12 -7.78 18.41
C GLY A 325 4.07 -8.57 17.53
N LEU A 326 3.72 -8.82 16.26
CA LEU A 326 4.58 -9.51 15.30
C LEU A 326 5.61 -8.61 14.59
N THR A 327 5.67 -7.30 14.87
CA THR A 327 6.62 -6.40 14.21
C THR A 327 8.07 -6.91 14.21
N PRO A 328 8.66 -7.38 15.34
CA PRO A 328 10.02 -7.92 15.34
C PRO A 328 10.16 -9.17 14.48
N VAL A 329 9.13 -10.02 14.45
CA VAL A 329 9.09 -11.24 13.64
C VAL A 329 9.04 -10.86 12.16
N PHE A 330 8.16 -9.92 11.78
CA PHE A 330 8.06 -9.42 10.41
C PHE A 330 9.40 -8.90 9.88
N LEU A 331 10.07 -8.04 10.63
CA LEU A 331 11.36 -7.48 10.21
C LEU A 331 12.44 -8.57 10.05
N LYS A 332 12.45 -9.55 10.94
CA LYS A 332 13.36 -10.71 10.83
C LYS A 332 13.05 -11.55 9.59
N THR A 333 11.78 -11.86 9.36
CA THR A 333 11.32 -12.66 8.22
C THR A 333 11.60 -11.97 6.90
N ILE A 334 11.33 -10.69 6.78
CA ILE A 334 11.69 -9.88 5.60
C ILE A 334 13.19 -9.99 5.32
N ARG A 335 14.01 -9.84 6.35
CA ARG A 335 15.46 -9.94 6.19
C ARG A 335 15.90 -11.32 5.67
N LEU A 336 15.27 -12.39 6.14
CA LEU A 336 15.58 -13.75 5.68
C LEU A 336 15.23 -13.91 4.20
N TRP A 337 14.00 -13.63 3.82
CA TRP A 337 13.53 -13.74 2.44
C TRP A 337 14.33 -12.87 1.48
N GLU A 338 14.55 -11.59 1.81
CA GLU A 338 15.31 -10.67 0.98
C GLU A 338 16.79 -11.05 0.88
N THR A 339 17.39 -11.62 1.92
CA THR A 339 18.74 -12.16 1.83
C THR A 339 18.82 -13.25 0.77
N LEU A 340 17.86 -14.18 0.76
CA LEU A 340 17.85 -15.26 -0.23
C LEU A 340 17.55 -14.74 -1.64
N ARG A 341 16.52 -13.89 -1.79
CA ARG A 341 16.13 -13.31 -3.08
C ARG A 341 17.25 -12.47 -3.71
N LEU A 342 17.83 -11.55 -2.96
CA LEU A 342 18.85 -10.61 -3.48
C LEU A 342 20.18 -11.31 -3.82
N ASN A 343 20.45 -12.46 -3.23
CA ASN A 343 21.60 -13.30 -3.57
C ASN A 343 21.29 -14.35 -4.65
N GLY A 344 20.06 -14.39 -5.17
CA GLY A 344 19.66 -15.31 -6.23
C GLY A 344 19.71 -16.78 -5.79
N LEU A 345 19.34 -17.07 -4.53
CA LEU A 345 19.47 -18.40 -3.95
C LEU A 345 18.24 -19.29 -4.16
N PHE A 346 17.14 -18.73 -4.63
CA PHE A 346 15.97 -19.51 -5.04
C PHE A 346 16.19 -20.10 -6.42
N SER A 347 15.94 -21.40 -6.58
CA SER A 347 15.94 -22.08 -7.87
C SER A 347 14.74 -21.64 -8.72
N GLU A 348 14.83 -21.81 -10.06
CA GLU A 348 13.70 -21.52 -10.95
C GLU A 348 12.47 -22.40 -10.64
N ALA A 349 12.69 -23.65 -10.20
CA ALA A 349 11.60 -24.52 -9.77
C ALA A 349 10.86 -23.97 -8.53
N GLN A 350 11.60 -23.46 -7.54
CA GLN A 350 11.02 -22.81 -6.36
C GLN A 350 10.28 -21.53 -6.73
N LYS A 351 10.86 -20.68 -7.61
CA LYS A 351 10.21 -19.48 -8.09
C LYS A 351 8.90 -19.79 -8.80
N GLU A 352 8.85 -20.85 -9.61
CA GLU A 352 7.61 -21.28 -10.28
C GLU A 352 6.55 -21.77 -9.28
N GLN A 353 6.95 -22.55 -8.27
CA GLN A 353 6.04 -22.96 -7.19
C GLN A 353 5.51 -21.74 -6.40
N PHE A 354 6.34 -20.72 -6.18
CA PHE A 354 5.91 -19.50 -5.50
C PHE A 354 4.86 -18.70 -6.28
N LYS A 355 4.67 -18.90 -7.57
CA LYS A 355 3.61 -18.29 -8.36
C LYS A 355 2.21 -18.82 -8.03
N ASP A 356 2.08 -20.00 -7.40
CA ASP A 356 0.78 -20.48 -6.95
C ASP A 356 0.12 -19.46 -5.99
N PRO A 357 -1.07 -18.91 -6.30
CA PRO A 357 -1.76 -17.96 -5.44
C PRO A 357 -2.18 -18.55 -4.09
N TYR A 358 -2.33 -19.85 -4.00
CA TYR A 358 -2.76 -20.56 -2.78
C TYR A 358 -1.61 -21.16 -1.99
N GLY A 359 -0.41 -21.25 -2.57
CA GLY A 359 0.78 -21.75 -1.91
C GLY A 359 1.20 -20.83 -0.75
N ASN A 360 1.48 -21.42 0.41
CA ASN A 360 2.06 -20.75 1.55
C ASN A 360 3.42 -21.37 1.85
N TRP A 361 4.34 -20.53 2.30
CA TRP A 361 5.74 -20.89 2.47
C TRP A 361 6.28 -20.28 3.75
N HIS A 362 7.15 -21.02 4.44
CA HIS A 362 7.85 -20.53 5.61
C HIS A 362 9.36 -20.75 5.49
N ILE A 363 10.17 -19.77 5.89
CA ILE A 363 11.62 -19.89 5.92
C ILE A 363 12.12 -19.81 7.36
N ALA A 364 12.86 -20.84 7.78
CA ALA A 364 13.60 -20.84 9.00
C ALA A 364 15.12 -20.78 8.72
N LYS A 365 15.85 -20.05 9.55
CA LYS A 365 17.32 -20.06 9.52
C LYS A 365 17.83 -21.17 10.43
N GLU A 366 18.52 -22.16 9.86
CA GLU A 366 19.15 -23.24 10.63
C GLU A 366 20.50 -22.80 11.20
N ASN A 367 21.34 -22.20 10.34
CA ASN A 367 22.64 -21.64 10.73
C ASN A 367 23.00 -20.46 9.81
N ASP A 368 24.25 -19.96 9.87
CA ASP A 368 24.63 -18.75 9.11
C ASP A 368 24.67 -18.94 7.59
N SER A 369 24.77 -20.18 7.12
CA SER A 369 24.82 -20.52 5.70
C SER A 369 23.68 -21.39 5.20
N THR A 370 22.80 -21.84 6.09
CA THR A 370 21.75 -22.81 5.77
C THR A 370 20.36 -22.27 6.17
N TYR A 371 19.43 -22.35 5.25
CA TYR A 371 18.04 -21.99 5.43
C TYR A 371 17.14 -23.16 5.04
N LEU A 372 16.06 -23.32 5.75
CA LEU A 372 15.05 -24.35 5.53
C LEU A 372 13.79 -23.71 4.98
N LEU A 373 13.39 -24.09 3.78
CA LEU A 373 12.16 -23.66 3.13
C LEU A 373 11.10 -24.74 3.31
N TYR A 374 10.02 -24.41 3.97
CA TYR A 374 8.87 -25.28 4.20
C TYR A 374 7.71 -24.88 3.30
N ALA A 375 7.11 -25.85 2.61
CA ALA A 375 5.76 -25.70 2.11
C ALA A 375 4.78 -25.81 3.28
N GLU A 376 3.90 -24.82 3.43
CA GLU A 376 2.97 -24.76 4.54
C GLU A 376 1.53 -24.96 4.06
N HIS A 377 0.82 -25.87 4.71
CA HIS A 377 -0.61 -26.07 4.49
C HIS A 377 -1.40 -25.44 5.65
N ILE A 378 -2.39 -24.60 5.31
CA ILE A 378 -3.19 -23.87 6.26
C ILE A 378 -4.66 -24.24 6.07
N SER A 379 -5.27 -24.75 7.13
CA SER A 379 -6.71 -25.03 7.17
C SER A 379 -7.40 -24.21 8.27
N ARG A 380 -8.71 -24.03 8.15
CA ARG A 380 -9.48 -23.23 9.09
C ARG A 380 -10.83 -23.86 9.40
N ARG A 381 -11.19 -23.93 10.67
CA ARG A 381 -12.52 -24.29 11.15
C ARG A 381 -13.11 -23.16 12.00
N TYR A 382 -14.40 -22.92 11.79
CA TYR A 382 -15.18 -21.93 12.54
C TYR A 382 -16.26 -22.63 13.39
N PHE A 383 -16.33 -22.27 14.66
CA PHE A 383 -17.31 -22.76 15.62
C PHE A 383 -18.17 -21.60 16.09
N CYS A 384 -19.48 -21.66 15.84
CA CYS A 384 -20.46 -20.72 16.35
C CYS A 384 -21.33 -21.34 17.49
N ASN A 385 -21.53 -22.64 17.43
CA ASN A 385 -22.01 -23.52 18.49
C ASN A 385 -21.03 -24.70 18.52
N PHE A 386 -20.83 -25.32 19.62
CA PHE A 386 -19.90 -26.43 19.80
C PHE A 386 -20.61 -27.80 19.72
N ASP A 387 -21.68 -27.89 18.92
CA ASP A 387 -22.49 -29.13 18.78
C ASP A 387 -21.80 -30.18 17.92
N ASP A 388 -20.88 -29.74 17.01
CA ASP A 388 -20.07 -30.64 16.15
C ASP A 388 -18.60 -30.30 16.37
N ASP A 389 -17.93 -31.07 17.19
CA ASP A 389 -16.56 -30.92 17.61
C ASP A 389 -15.56 -31.71 16.74
N ARG A 390 -16.05 -32.55 15.78
CA ARG A 390 -15.26 -33.41 14.92
C ARG A 390 -15.34 -33.00 13.47
N TRP A 391 -14.25 -33.22 12.74
CA TRP A 391 -14.21 -33.07 11.29
C TRP A 391 -13.04 -33.85 10.70
N GLU A 392 -13.11 -34.06 9.39
CA GLU A 392 -11.98 -34.58 8.63
C GLU A 392 -11.01 -33.46 8.29
N TRP A 393 -9.76 -33.62 8.66
CA TRP A 393 -8.67 -32.77 8.22
C TRP A 393 -7.77 -33.52 7.24
N ASN A 394 -7.67 -32.99 6.02
CA ASN A 394 -6.76 -33.50 5.01
C ASN A 394 -5.45 -32.71 5.08
N SER A 395 -4.39 -33.33 5.56
CA SER A 395 -3.04 -32.78 5.57
C SER A 395 -2.21 -33.38 4.47
N PRO A 396 -1.56 -32.58 3.60
CA PRO A 396 -0.65 -33.11 2.61
C PRO A 396 0.69 -33.57 3.20
N TYR A 397 0.89 -33.44 4.53
CA TYR A 397 2.14 -33.72 5.21
C TYR A 397 1.89 -34.43 6.54
N GLU A 398 2.74 -35.44 6.83
CA GLU A 398 2.96 -35.88 8.20
C GLU A 398 3.83 -34.82 8.90
N SER A 399 3.32 -34.16 9.90
CA SER A 399 4.10 -33.17 10.65
C SER A 399 3.53 -32.90 12.04
N ARG A 400 4.32 -32.28 12.89
CA ARG A 400 3.76 -31.49 13.98
C ARG A 400 2.87 -30.42 13.38
N PHE A 401 1.83 -30.04 14.10
CA PHE A 401 0.98 -28.93 13.68
C PHE A 401 1.10 -27.74 14.64
N ALA A 402 0.90 -26.57 14.11
CA ALA A 402 0.72 -25.36 14.89
C ALA A 402 -0.74 -24.90 14.83
N LEU A 403 -1.16 -24.09 15.80
CA LEU A 403 -2.53 -23.61 15.93
C LEU A 403 -2.57 -22.12 16.21
N CYS A 404 -3.61 -21.48 15.68
CA CYS A 404 -4.05 -20.18 16.16
C CYS A 404 -5.56 -20.26 16.47
N VAL A 405 -5.91 -20.22 17.73
CA VAL A 405 -7.30 -20.22 18.21
C VAL A 405 -7.70 -18.79 18.53
N ALA A 406 -8.65 -18.25 17.79
CA ALA A 406 -9.20 -16.92 18.01
C ALA A 406 -10.58 -17.03 18.66
N ALA A 407 -10.74 -16.47 19.85
CA ALA A 407 -12.05 -16.30 20.48
C ALA A 407 -12.58 -14.89 20.18
N GLU A 408 -13.79 -14.79 19.66
CA GLU A 408 -14.42 -13.53 19.26
C GLU A 408 -15.76 -13.32 19.95
N GLY A 409 -16.13 -12.07 20.21
CA GLY A 409 -17.39 -11.70 20.85
C GLY A 409 -17.30 -11.62 22.35
N LYS A 410 -18.42 -11.96 23.06
CA LYS A 410 -18.53 -11.96 24.54
C LYS A 410 -18.37 -13.36 25.08
N GLY A 411 -17.85 -13.45 26.30
CA GLY A 411 -17.63 -14.71 27.01
C GLY A 411 -16.17 -15.20 26.87
N SER A 412 -15.95 -16.46 27.25
CA SER A 412 -14.61 -17.08 27.16
C SER A 412 -14.72 -18.58 26.91
N ILE A 413 -13.62 -19.19 26.54
CA ILE A 413 -13.44 -20.64 26.48
C ILE A 413 -12.28 -21.03 27.37
N SER A 414 -12.33 -22.24 27.94
CA SER A 414 -11.25 -22.82 28.74
C SER A 414 -11.07 -24.31 28.45
N GLU A 415 -10.00 -24.89 29.00
CA GLU A 415 -9.73 -26.32 28.89
C GLU A 415 -9.70 -26.78 27.41
N LEU A 416 -8.84 -26.14 26.58
CA LEU A 416 -8.81 -26.39 25.17
C LEU A 416 -8.08 -27.71 24.87
N GLU A 417 -8.73 -28.61 24.14
CA GLU A 417 -8.21 -29.91 23.80
C GLU A 417 -8.35 -30.20 22.31
N PHE A 418 -7.23 -30.61 21.68
CA PHE A 418 -7.19 -31.12 20.32
C PHE A 418 -6.88 -32.61 20.33
N ARG A 419 -7.70 -33.39 19.63
CA ARG A 419 -7.49 -34.81 19.44
C ARG A 419 -7.20 -35.12 17.99
N THR A 420 -6.19 -35.92 17.78
CA THR A 420 -5.83 -36.51 16.50
C THR A 420 -5.71 -38.03 16.70
N PRO A 421 -5.65 -38.83 15.62
CA PRO A 421 -5.37 -40.26 15.78
C PRO A 421 -4.08 -40.57 16.57
N ASN A 422 -3.12 -39.65 16.55
CA ASN A 422 -1.79 -39.82 17.17
C ASN A 422 -1.68 -39.25 18.59
N GLY A 423 -2.78 -38.73 19.16
CA GLY A 423 -2.76 -38.28 20.53
C GLY A 423 -3.61 -37.04 20.82
N ILE A 424 -3.42 -36.51 22.00
CA ILE A 424 -4.15 -35.38 22.52
C ILE A 424 -3.18 -34.27 22.84
N LEU A 425 -3.50 -33.05 22.35
CA LEU A 425 -2.84 -31.83 22.75
C LEU A 425 -3.80 -31.06 23.67
N TYR A 426 -3.42 -30.91 24.92
CA TYR A 426 -4.17 -30.15 25.91
C TYR A 426 -3.47 -28.81 26.19
N LEU A 427 -4.27 -27.73 26.18
CA LEU A 427 -3.84 -26.35 26.35
C LEU A 427 -4.58 -25.73 27.55
N PRO A 428 -4.03 -25.84 28.79
CA PRO A 428 -4.66 -25.42 30.01
C PRO A 428 -4.71 -23.88 30.13
N CYS A 429 -5.67 -23.27 29.50
CA CYS A 429 -5.82 -21.81 29.54
C CYS A 429 -7.29 -21.38 29.43
N THR A 430 -7.54 -20.14 29.78
CA THR A 430 -8.82 -19.44 29.52
C THR A 430 -8.57 -18.35 28.49
N LEU A 431 -9.30 -18.39 27.38
CA LEU A 431 -9.22 -17.44 26.27
C LEU A 431 -10.50 -16.61 26.26
N LYS A 432 -10.41 -15.32 26.52
CA LYS A 432 -11.54 -14.38 26.50
C LYS A 432 -11.81 -13.90 25.06
N GLY A 433 -13.02 -13.45 24.80
CA GLY A 433 -13.35 -12.79 23.54
C GLY A 433 -12.37 -11.65 23.23
N GLY A 434 -11.84 -11.63 22.00
CA GLY A 434 -10.79 -10.71 21.56
C GLY A 434 -9.36 -11.15 21.88
N GLN A 435 -9.16 -12.39 22.36
CA GLN A 435 -7.84 -12.97 22.58
C GLN A 435 -7.58 -14.13 21.62
N TYR A 436 -6.29 -14.34 21.31
CA TYR A 436 -5.82 -15.44 20.50
C TYR A 436 -4.88 -16.34 21.33
N LEU A 437 -5.00 -17.64 21.16
CA LEU A 437 -4.01 -18.61 21.59
C LEU A 437 -3.17 -18.98 20.36
N VAL A 438 -1.87 -18.79 20.45
CA VAL A 438 -0.90 -19.18 19.43
C VAL A 438 -0.06 -20.34 19.99
N TYR A 439 -0.07 -21.47 19.29
CA TYR A 439 0.76 -22.65 19.57
C TYR A 439 1.62 -22.91 18.33
N ASP A 440 2.94 -22.94 18.50
CA ASP A 440 3.89 -23.03 17.41
C ASP A 440 4.44 -24.45 17.18
N PHE A 441 5.16 -24.66 16.08
CA PHE A 441 5.78 -25.95 15.73
C PHE A 441 6.87 -26.41 16.72
N ASN A 442 7.37 -25.52 17.58
CA ASN A 442 8.34 -25.85 18.62
C ASN A 442 7.68 -26.35 19.90
N GLY A 443 6.34 -26.35 19.94
CA GLY A 443 5.57 -26.76 21.11
C GLY A 443 5.44 -25.66 22.16
N THR A 444 5.68 -24.39 21.82
CA THR A 444 5.44 -23.26 22.72
C THR A 444 4.04 -22.66 22.49
N ALA A 445 3.42 -22.18 23.55
CA ALA A 445 2.10 -21.55 23.44
C ALA A 445 2.01 -20.27 24.25
N CYS A 446 1.24 -19.33 23.74
CA CYS A 446 0.93 -18.10 24.47
C CYS A 446 -0.45 -17.55 24.10
N ILE A 447 -1.07 -16.84 25.05
CA ILE A 447 -2.23 -15.99 24.80
C ILE A 447 -1.74 -14.62 24.36
N THR A 448 -2.36 -14.08 23.32
CA THR A 448 -2.12 -12.75 22.78
C THR A 448 -3.40 -11.95 22.72
N ASP A 449 -3.30 -10.63 22.53
CA ASP A 449 -4.41 -9.81 22.09
C ASP A 449 -4.66 -9.98 20.57
N GLN A 450 -5.65 -9.26 20.03
CA GLN A 450 -5.99 -9.29 18.60
C GLN A 450 -4.87 -8.77 17.68
N ASN A 451 -3.88 -8.06 18.24
CA ASN A 451 -2.72 -7.55 17.53
C ASN A 451 -1.45 -8.38 17.77
N PHE A 452 -1.62 -9.61 18.29
CA PHE A 452 -0.55 -10.55 18.61
C PHE A 452 0.42 -10.07 19.69
N ASN A 453 0.05 -9.09 20.53
CA ASN A 453 0.85 -8.75 21.70
C ASN A 453 0.68 -9.83 22.77
N LYS A 454 1.80 -10.41 23.20
CA LYS A 454 1.81 -11.50 24.19
C LYS A 454 1.25 -11.02 25.53
N ILE A 455 0.25 -11.73 26.05
CA ILE A 455 -0.40 -11.50 27.35
C ILE A 455 0.15 -12.48 28.38
N LYS A 456 0.17 -13.80 28.05
CA LYS A 456 0.51 -14.85 29.02
C LYS A 456 1.09 -16.08 28.28
N GLU A 457 2.04 -16.75 28.90
CA GLU A 457 2.49 -18.08 28.48
C GLU A 457 1.48 -19.15 28.84
N VAL A 458 1.40 -20.17 28.00
CA VAL A 458 0.63 -21.40 28.24
C VAL A 458 1.59 -22.57 28.13
N PHE A 459 1.43 -23.56 28.98
CA PHE A 459 2.28 -24.75 28.99
C PHE A 459 1.50 -25.94 28.42
N PRO A 460 1.68 -26.27 27.13
CA PRO A 460 0.98 -27.36 26.47
C PRO A 460 1.34 -28.70 27.08
N GLN A 461 0.39 -29.64 27.04
CA GLN A 461 0.60 -31.03 27.46
C GLN A 461 0.15 -31.98 26.35
N GLY A 462 0.93 -33.03 26.10
CA GLY A 462 0.60 -34.03 25.10
C GLY A 462 1.26 -33.83 23.75
N VAL A 463 0.67 -34.37 22.69
CA VAL A 463 1.27 -34.53 21.38
C VAL A 463 0.48 -33.74 20.33
N SER A 464 1.21 -33.13 19.39
CA SER A 464 0.65 -32.35 18.28
C SER A 464 1.14 -32.86 16.91
N ILE A 465 0.91 -34.14 16.61
CA ILE A 465 1.30 -34.77 15.34
C ILE A 465 0.04 -35.10 14.53
N LEU A 466 0.10 -34.86 13.25
CA LEU A 466 -0.91 -35.24 12.27
C LEU A 466 -0.27 -36.03 11.14
N ASP A 467 -0.93 -37.12 10.73
CA ASP A 467 -0.49 -37.94 9.59
C ASP A 467 -0.77 -37.26 8.26
N GLU A 468 -0.02 -37.65 7.22
CA GLU A 468 -0.36 -37.35 5.85
C GLU A 468 -1.68 -38.02 5.45
N GLY A 469 -2.51 -37.32 4.71
CA GLY A 469 -3.83 -37.77 4.27
C GLY A 469 -4.97 -37.25 5.14
N THR A 470 -6.10 -37.96 5.12
CA THR A 470 -7.29 -37.57 5.85
C THR A 470 -7.34 -38.19 7.23
N SER A 471 -7.43 -37.37 8.25
CA SER A 471 -7.55 -37.77 9.66
C SER A 471 -8.82 -37.17 10.29
N GLU A 472 -9.54 -37.96 11.08
CA GLU A 472 -10.57 -37.42 11.97
C GLU A 472 -9.89 -36.68 13.12
N VAL A 473 -10.23 -35.42 13.31
CA VAL A 473 -9.74 -34.58 14.39
C VAL A 473 -10.90 -33.97 15.15
N SER A 474 -10.68 -33.64 16.41
CA SER A 474 -11.68 -32.91 17.20
C SER A 474 -11.06 -31.77 18.00
N PHE A 475 -11.89 -30.76 18.27
CA PHE A 475 -11.56 -29.66 19.15
C PHE A 475 -12.68 -29.51 20.20
N THR A 476 -12.32 -29.61 21.46
CA THR A 476 -13.26 -29.42 22.59
C THR A 476 -12.75 -28.32 23.52
N CYS A 477 -13.69 -27.66 24.18
CA CYS A 477 -13.41 -26.65 25.19
C CYS A 477 -14.64 -26.47 26.10
N GLU A 478 -14.43 -25.92 27.28
CA GLU A 478 -15.52 -25.41 28.12
C GLU A 478 -15.89 -23.99 27.67
N VAL A 479 -17.21 -23.77 27.48
CA VAL A 479 -17.71 -22.47 27.01
C VAL A 479 -18.37 -21.72 28.16
N HIS A 480 -17.91 -20.50 28.41
CA HIS A 480 -18.43 -19.61 29.44
C HIS A 480 -19.14 -18.42 28.79
N THR A 481 -20.44 -18.33 29.01
CA THR A 481 -21.28 -17.26 28.46
C THR A 481 -21.20 -15.98 29.26
N GLU A 482 -21.29 -14.83 28.59
CA GLU A 482 -21.47 -13.52 29.20
C GLU A 482 -22.70 -12.84 28.59
N ASP A 483 -23.60 -12.32 29.41
CA ASP A 483 -24.87 -11.75 28.96
C ASP A 483 -25.68 -12.70 28.05
N LYS A 484 -25.70 -14.00 28.34
CA LYS A 484 -26.34 -15.05 27.54
C LYS A 484 -25.77 -15.18 26.10
N LYS A 485 -24.59 -14.64 25.85
CA LYS A 485 -23.83 -14.79 24.58
C LYS A 485 -22.62 -15.66 24.83
N GLN A 486 -22.34 -16.54 23.88
CA GLN A 486 -21.11 -17.32 23.84
C GLN A 486 -20.16 -16.77 22.81
N PRO A 487 -18.83 -16.93 22.97
CA PRO A 487 -17.88 -16.55 21.98
C PRO A 487 -17.99 -17.46 20.76
N SER A 488 -17.76 -16.90 19.58
CA SER A 488 -17.40 -17.70 18.41
C SER A 488 -15.90 -17.98 18.40
N VAL A 489 -15.50 -19.12 17.86
CA VAL A 489 -14.11 -19.54 17.84
C VAL A 489 -13.70 -19.91 16.43
N THR A 490 -12.58 -19.34 15.99
CA THR A 490 -11.92 -19.74 14.76
C THR A 490 -10.62 -20.44 15.11
N VAL A 491 -10.45 -21.66 14.61
CA VAL A 491 -9.19 -22.40 14.74
C VAL A 491 -8.53 -22.47 13.39
N ARG A 492 -7.27 -22.05 13.31
CA ARG A 492 -6.40 -22.26 12.16
C ARG A 492 -5.36 -23.30 12.53
N TYR A 493 -5.10 -24.15 11.58
CA TYR A 493 -4.17 -25.26 11.67
C TYR A 493 -3.12 -25.10 10.59
N TYR A 494 -1.87 -25.36 10.98
CA TYR A 494 -0.71 -25.26 10.11
C TYR A 494 0.04 -26.58 10.15
N THR A 495 0.37 -27.13 8.99
CA THR A 495 1.29 -28.26 8.84
C THR A 495 2.39 -27.91 7.84
N HIS A 496 3.58 -28.44 8.06
CA HIS A 496 4.76 -28.21 7.21
C HIS A 496 5.14 -29.47 6.43
N GLY A 497 5.50 -29.31 5.18
CA GLY A 497 6.19 -30.35 4.40
C GLY A 497 7.62 -30.58 4.88
N VAL A 498 8.27 -31.56 4.30
CA VAL A 498 9.72 -31.76 4.48
C VAL A 498 10.44 -30.52 3.95
N PRO A 499 11.33 -29.90 4.74
CA PRO A 499 11.99 -28.67 4.29
C PRO A 499 12.98 -28.92 3.16
N GLU A 500 12.98 -28.01 2.20
CA GLU A 500 14.05 -27.88 1.23
C GLU A 500 15.21 -27.07 1.83
N CYS A 501 16.45 -27.61 1.69
CA CYS A 501 17.62 -26.96 2.22
C CYS A 501 18.21 -25.98 1.19
N ILE A 502 18.30 -24.71 1.55
CA ILE A 502 18.94 -23.66 0.76
C ILE A 502 20.24 -23.26 1.41
N THR A 503 21.36 -23.43 0.69
CA THR A 503 22.68 -23.09 1.22
C THR A 503 23.25 -21.85 0.56
N HIS A 504 23.69 -20.91 1.39
CA HIS A 504 24.42 -19.72 0.96
C HIS A 504 25.93 -19.97 1.13
N ARG A 505 26.64 -20.22 0.03
CA ARG A 505 28.09 -20.24 0.09
C ARG A 505 28.60 -18.84 0.38
N LEU A 506 29.03 -18.61 1.60
CA LEU A 506 29.77 -17.40 1.94
C LEU A 506 31.06 -17.43 1.12
N HIS A 507 31.13 -16.62 0.06
CA HIS A 507 32.45 -16.39 -0.57
C HIS A 507 33.29 -15.66 0.48
N PRO A 508 34.46 -16.17 0.85
CA PRO A 508 35.38 -15.43 1.69
C PRO A 508 35.68 -14.11 0.99
N HIS A 509 35.44 -13.02 1.69
CA HIS A 509 35.77 -11.69 1.20
C HIS A 509 37.19 -11.67 0.68
N LYS A 510 37.36 -11.44 -0.64
CA LYS A 510 38.65 -11.08 -1.23
C LYS A 510 38.92 -9.62 -0.97
#